data_c617aca42f9a98893aa4535765e0b62d
#
_entry.id   c617aca42f9a98893aa4535765e0b62d
#
_cell.length_a   1.000
_cell.length_b   1.000
_cell.length_c   1.000
_cell.angle_alpha   90.00
_cell.angle_beta   90.00
_cell.angle_gamma   90.00
#
_symmetry.space_group_name_H-M   'P 1'
#
loop_
_entity.id
_entity.type
_entity.pdbx_description
1 polymer ?
#
loop_
_entity_poly.entity_id
_entity_poly.type
_entity_poly.pdbx_seq_one_letter_code
_entity_poly.pdbx_strand_id
1 'polypeptide(L)'
;NITCSHWRMKQSERNLYNTIASGSDDLFAIGMACGGRIGGVSFMKPIPDAMYHSVVKMGMYCPMAAEKEGKYHAFFSALQSAGNRGIIDLSALEEMFGLPVAKLLMPLFQTWEVWGLLELIENQWRMTSPGRYWYRTMTRLILRAADYMCFGLPENTKKADWHGMINMK
;
A
#
# COMPACT_ATOMS: atom_id res chain seq x y z
N ASN A 1 -7.51 16.92 -0.64
CA ASN A 1 -6.97 15.76 0.07
C ASN A 1 -5.52 15.51 -0.36
N ILE A 2 -4.69 15.01 0.55
CA ILE A 2 -3.34 14.52 0.25
C ILE A 2 -3.41 13.01 -0.04
N THR A 3 -4.12 12.29 0.80
CA THR A 3 -4.46 10.87 0.65
C THR A 3 -5.94 10.67 0.97
N CYS A 4 -6.45 9.44 0.88
CA CYS A 4 -7.84 9.15 1.24
C CYS A 4 -8.19 9.46 2.70
N SER A 5 -7.18 9.48 3.59
CA SER A 5 -7.36 9.73 5.03
C SER A 5 -6.70 11.01 5.56
N HIS A 6 -6.01 11.77 4.69
CA HIS A 6 -5.30 12.98 5.09
C HIS A 6 -5.73 14.17 4.26
N TRP A 7 -6.07 15.25 4.94
CA TRP A 7 -6.50 16.53 4.35
C TRP A 7 -5.51 17.63 4.68
N ARG A 8 -5.47 18.63 3.84
CA ARG A 8 -4.73 19.87 4.07
C ARG A 8 -5.68 21.05 4.02
N MET A 9 -5.44 22.03 4.85
CA MET A 9 -6.21 23.28 4.84
C MET A 9 -5.77 24.21 3.71
N LYS A 10 -4.49 24.27 3.42
CA LYS A 10 -3.89 25.11 2.37
C LYS A 10 -3.20 24.28 1.32
N GLN A 11 -3.23 24.71 0.07
CA GLN A 11 -2.54 24.00 -1.03
C GLN A 11 -1.02 23.93 -0.85
N SER A 12 -0.44 24.89 -0.13
CA SER A 12 1.00 24.92 0.18
C SER A 12 1.44 23.90 1.22
N GLU A 13 0.51 23.32 1.99
CA GLU A 13 0.85 22.29 2.97
C GLU A 13 1.26 21.00 2.26
N ARG A 14 2.42 20.48 2.66
CA ARG A 14 2.96 19.21 2.17
C ARG A 14 3.06 18.23 3.32
N ASN A 15 2.34 17.12 3.25
CA ASN A 15 2.55 15.99 4.14
C ASN A 15 3.42 14.95 3.43
N LEU A 16 4.72 15.17 3.45
CA LEU A 16 5.69 14.31 2.77
C LEU A 16 5.81 12.95 3.48
N TYR A 17 5.62 12.88 4.79
CA TYR A 17 5.77 11.64 5.55
C TYR A 17 4.88 10.50 5.00
N ASN A 18 3.59 10.75 4.81
CA ASN A 18 2.68 9.71 4.32
C ASN A 18 2.95 9.30 2.87
N THR A 19 3.52 10.20 2.07
CA THR A 19 3.92 9.90 0.69
C THR A 19 5.19 9.04 0.67
N ILE A 20 6.20 9.42 1.47
CA ILE A 20 7.48 8.71 1.56
C ILE A 20 7.30 7.36 2.26
N ALA A 21 6.55 7.31 3.36
CA ALA A 21 6.33 6.08 4.14
C ALA A 21 5.60 4.98 3.34
N SER A 22 4.76 5.35 2.38
CA SER A 22 4.10 4.40 1.47
C SER A 22 4.81 4.22 0.13
N GLY A 23 5.89 4.95 -0.11
CA GLY A 23 6.71 4.88 -1.31
C GLY A 23 7.83 3.86 -1.22
N SER A 24 8.78 3.93 -2.17
CA SER A 24 10.00 3.11 -2.22
C SER A 24 11.27 3.86 -1.78
N ASP A 25 11.13 5.10 -1.32
CA ASP A 25 12.25 5.93 -0.88
C ASP A 25 12.83 5.46 0.47
N ASP A 26 14.11 5.70 0.69
CA ASP A 26 14.74 5.45 1.99
C ASP A 26 14.13 6.34 3.07
N LEU A 27 13.81 5.73 4.20
CA LEU A 27 13.21 6.39 5.36
C LEU A 27 13.95 6.01 6.64
N PHE A 28 14.69 6.95 7.20
CA PHE A 28 15.33 6.76 8.49
C PHE A 28 14.37 7.13 9.63
N ALA A 29 13.88 6.10 10.33
CA ALA A 29 12.92 6.26 11.40
C ALA A 29 13.60 6.51 12.75
N ILE A 30 13.17 7.54 13.49
CA ILE A 30 13.66 7.87 14.84
C ILE A 30 12.50 7.73 15.83
N GLY A 31 12.76 7.05 16.93
CA GLY A 31 11.78 6.86 18.01
C GLY A 31 11.40 5.40 18.24
N MET A 32 10.60 5.19 19.27
CA MET A 32 10.05 3.88 19.64
C MET A 32 8.97 3.44 18.64
N ALA A 33 8.87 2.14 18.39
CA ALA A 33 7.84 1.51 17.56
C ALA A 33 7.75 2.05 16.13
N CYS A 34 8.74 2.78 15.64
CA CYS A 34 8.75 3.29 14.27
C CYS A 34 9.40 2.29 13.32
N GLY A 35 8.88 2.25 12.10
CA GLY A 35 9.45 1.51 10.98
C GLY A 35 10.17 2.43 10.01
N GLY A 36 11.21 1.91 9.38
CA GLY A 36 11.98 2.60 8.34
C GLY A 36 12.45 1.65 7.26
N ARG A 37 13.16 2.20 6.29
CA ARG A 37 13.74 1.46 5.19
C ARG A 37 15.03 2.16 4.75
N ILE A 38 16.09 1.40 4.55
CA ILE A 38 17.38 1.91 4.07
C ILE A 38 18.03 0.85 3.19
N GLY A 39 18.41 1.23 1.98
CA GLY A 39 19.18 0.39 1.08
C GLY A 39 18.51 -0.94 0.74
N GLY A 40 17.18 -0.97 0.61
CA GLY A 40 16.41 -2.18 0.32
C GLY A 40 16.25 -3.12 1.52
N VAL A 41 16.41 -2.60 2.74
CA VAL A 41 16.12 -3.31 3.98
C VAL A 41 15.07 -2.53 4.77
N SER A 42 13.89 -3.11 4.93
CA SER A 42 12.84 -2.61 5.82
C SER A 42 13.12 -3.06 7.25
N PHE A 43 12.90 -2.17 8.22
CA PHE A 43 13.14 -2.49 9.63
C PHE A 43 12.08 -1.88 10.54
N MET A 44 11.95 -2.46 11.74
CA MET A 44 11.10 -1.96 12.81
C MET A 44 11.88 -1.86 14.10
N LYS A 45 11.73 -0.76 14.81
CA LYS A 45 12.32 -0.56 16.15
C LYS A 45 11.48 -1.20 17.25
N PRO A 46 12.09 -1.46 18.43
CA PRO A 46 11.37 -2.05 19.56
C PRO A 46 10.11 -1.30 19.93
N ILE A 47 9.03 -2.05 20.12
CA ILE A 47 7.75 -1.54 20.60
C ILE A 47 7.75 -1.33 22.12
N PRO A 48 8.27 -2.29 22.95
CA PRO A 48 8.32 -2.09 24.38
C PRO A 48 9.28 -0.97 24.78
N ASP A 49 8.79 -0.01 25.55
CA ASP A 49 9.51 1.17 26.00
C ASP A 49 10.84 0.83 26.72
N ALA A 50 10.78 -0.11 27.66
CA ALA A 50 11.97 -0.56 28.39
C ALA A 50 13.07 -1.12 27.48
N MET A 51 12.67 -1.87 26.46
CA MET A 51 13.61 -2.42 25.47
C MET A 51 14.22 -1.31 24.61
N TYR A 52 13.40 -0.37 24.16
CA TYR A 52 13.87 0.78 23.38
C TYR A 52 14.88 1.62 24.18
N HIS A 53 14.56 1.96 25.42
CA HIS A 53 15.46 2.72 26.30
C HIS A 53 16.77 1.99 26.58
N SER A 54 16.73 0.68 26.78
CA SER A 54 17.95 -0.12 26.98
C SER A 54 18.89 -0.05 25.77
N VAL A 55 18.34 -0.21 24.56
CA VAL A 55 19.10 -0.14 23.29
C VAL A 55 19.71 1.26 23.10
N VAL A 56 18.92 2.31 23.36
CA VAL A 56 19.41 3.70 23.24
C VAL A 56 20.49 4.02 24.25
N LYS A 57 20.36 3.57 25.51
CA LYS A 57 21.39 3.74 26.54
C LYS A 57 22.72 3.06 26.20
N MET A 58 22.67 1.97 25.47
CA MET A 58 23.87 1.28 24.96
C MET A 58 24.49 1.96 23.73
N GLY A 59 23.92 3.08 23.24
CA GLY A 59 24.38 3.75 22.05
C GLY A 59 24.13 2.99 20.76
N MET A 60 23.24 2.00 20.80
CA MET A 60 22.97 1.13 19.64
C MET A 60 21.74 1.58 18.89
N TYR A 61 21.82 1.50 17.55
CA TYR A 61 20.67 1.57 16.65
C TYR A 61 20.28 0.15 16.25
N CYS A 62 19.56 -0.52 17.15
CA CYS A 62 19.20 -1.93 16.96
C CYS A 62 17.72 -2.04 16.52
N PRO A 63 17.41 -2.50 15.31
CA PRO A 63 16.06 -2.87 14.96
C PRO A 63 15.63 -4.14 15.70
N MET A 64 14.36 -4.24 16.06
CA MET A 64 13.76 -5.46 16.59
C MET A 64 13.56 -6.52 15.49
N ALA A 65 13.23 -6.05 14.31
CA ALA A 65 13.08 -6.87 13.11
C ALA A 65 13.63 -6.10 11.91
N ALA A 66 14.26 -6.85 10.99
CA ALA A 66 14.71 -6.32 9.71
C ALA A 66 14.50 -7.39 8.64
N GLU A 67 14.06 -6.97 7.46
CA GLU A 67 13.79 -7.84 6.33
C GLU A 67 14.31 -7.21 5.04
N LYS A 68 15.01 -8.00 4.23
CA LYS A 68 15.44 -7.57 2.90
C LYS A 68 14.22 -7.52 1.99
N GLU A 69 14.09 -6.44 1.24
CA GLU A 69 13.00 -6.25 0.31
C GLU A 69 13.03 -7.28 -0.82
N GLY A 70 11.88 -7.87 -1.07
CA GLY A 70 11.69 -8.85 -2.15
C GLY A 70 11.67 -8.19 -3.53
N LYS A 71 11.77 -9.02 -4.57
CA LYS A 71 11.79 -8.62 -6.00
C LYS A 71 10.66 -7.66 -6.39
N TYR A 72 9.47 -7.84 -5.82
CA TYR A 72 8.28 -7.07 -6.17
C TYR A 72 7.96 -5.96 -5.18
N HIS A 73 8.86 -5.65 -4.24
CA HIS A 73 8.61 -4.66 -3.19
C HIS A 73 8.21 -3.28 -3.76
N ALA A 74 8.97 -2.78 -4.74
CA ALA A 74 8.67 -1.49 -5.38
C ALA A 74 7.29 -1.47 -6.05
N PHE A 75 6.87 -2.56 -6.68
CA PHE A 75 5.55 -2.70 -7.28
C PHE A 75 4.43 -2.66 -6.22
N PHE A 76 4.56 -3.42 -5.14
CA PHE A 76 3.58 -3.40 -4.04
C PHE A 76 3.51 -2.03 -3.37
N SER A 77 4.66 -1.38 -3.17
CA SER A 77 4.72 -0.02 -2.62
C SER A 77 4.01 1.01 -3.53
N ALA A 78 4.21 0.91 -4.84
CA ALA A 78 3.52 1.77 -5.81
C ALA A 78 1.99 1.56 -5.79
N LEU A 79 1.53 0.31 -5.77
CA LEU A 79 0.11 -0.04 -5.65
C LEU A 79 -0.50 0.49 -4.34
N GLN A 80 0.19 0.29 -3.23
CA GLN A 80 -0.24 0.79 -1.92
C GLN A 80 -0.32 2.31 -1.89
N SER A 81 0.68 2.98 -2.44
CA SER A 81 0.72 4.45 -2.55
C SER A 81 -0.43 4.97 -3.42
N ALA A 82 -0.69 4.34 -4.57
CA ALA A 82 -1.80 4.68 -5.46
C ALA A 82 -3.16 4.50 -4.75
N GLY A 83 -3.36 3.38 -4.06
CA GLY A 83 -4.55 3.12 -3.26
C GLY A 83 -4.74 4.14 -2.13
N ASN A 84 -3.68 4.51 -1.42
CA ASN A 84 -3.73 5.52 -0.35
C ASN A 84 -4.09 6.92 -0.90
N ARG A 85 -3.62 7.28 -2.09
CA ARG A 85 -4.00 8.53 -2.77
C ARG A 85 -5.40 8.48 -3.34
N GLY A 86 -5.92 7.29 -3.60
CA GLY A 86 -7.21 7.08 -4.25
C GLY A 86 -7.19 7.43 -5.75
N ILE A 87 -6.01 7.37 -6.37
CA ILE A 87 -5.80 7.61 -7.81
C ILE A 87 -4.87 6.50 -8.30
N ILE A 88 -5.35 5.69 -9.23
CA ILE A 88 -4.66 4.50 -9.72
C ILE A 88 -4.62 4.56 -11.25
N ASP A 89 -3.41 4.66 -11.79
CA ASP A 89 -3.13 4.59 -13.22
C ASP A 89 -2.57 3.21 -13.54
N LEU A 90 -3.42 2.35 -14.10
CA LEU A 90 -3.03 0.98 -14.41
C LEU A 90 -2.02 0.92 -15.55
N SER A 91 -2.13 1.81 -16.53
CA SER A 91 -1.24 1.85 -17.68
C SER A 91 0.18 2.27 -17.27
N ALA A 92 0.28 3.30 -16.42
CA ALA A 92 1.57 3.73 -15.88
C ALA A 92 2.23 2.64 -15.02
N LEU A 93 1.44 1.88 -14.25
CA LEU A 93 1.96 0.75 -13.46
C LEU A 93 2.43 -0.39 -14.36
N GLU A 94 1.71 -0.71 -15.45
CA GLU A 94 2.14 -1.71 -16.42
C GLU A 94 3.45 -1.31 -17.10
N GLU A 95 3.55 -0.07 -17.56
CA GLU A 95 4.75 0.46 -18.21
C GLU A 95 5.96 0.45 -17.24
N MET A 96 5.75 0.87 -16.00
CA MET A 96 6.83 0.97 -15.01
C MET A 96 7.37 -0.39 -14.57
N PHE A 97 6.51 -1.39 -14.42
CA PHE A 97 6.91 -2.68 -13.81
C PHE A 97 6.91 -3.86 -14.80
N GLY A 98 6.39 -3.69 -16.02
CA GLY A 98 6.30 -4.77 -17.02
C GLY A 98 5.35 -5.91 -16.58
N LEU A 99 4.40 -5.65 -15.71
CA LEU A 99 3.45 -6.63 -15.18
C LEU A 99 2.05 -6.37 -15.74
N PRO A 100 1.25 -7.40 -16.09
CA PRO A 100 -0.07 -7.24 -16.72
C PRO A 100 -1.14 -6.81 -15.67
N VAL A 101 -0.95 -5.66 -15.05
CA VAL A 101 -1.74 -5.14 -13.92
C VAL A 101 -3.17 -4.84 -14.33
N ALA A 102 -3.37 -4.25 -15.52
CA ALA A 102 -4.69 -3.91 -16.03
C ALA A 102 -5.52 -5.19 -16.27
N LYS A 103 -4.93 -6.20 -16.90
CA LYS A 103 -5.62 -7.48 -17.12
C LYS A 103 -6.12 -8.11 -15.82
N LEU A 104 -5.33 -7.99 -14.75
CA LEU A 104 -5.67 -8.55 -13.44
C LEU A 104 -6.74 -7.74 -12.72
N LEU A 105 -6.57 -6.40 -12.67
CA LEU A 105 -7.38 -5.54 -11.80
C LEU A 105 -8.63 -5.01 -12.48
N MET A 106 -8.71 -5.02 -13.81
CA MET A 106 -9.85 -4.47 -14.55
C MET A 106 -11.20 -5.04 -14.11
N PRO A 107 -11.39 -6.37 -13.94
CA PRO A 107 -12.69 -6.91 -13.51
C PRO A 107 -13.11 -6.38 -12.14
N LEU A 108 -12.14 -6.23 -11.23
CA LEU A 108 -12.38 -5.69 -9.89
C LEU A 108 -12.76 -4.21 -9.96
N PHE A 109 -12.06 -3.42 -10.79
CA PHE A 109 -12.28 -1.99 -10.95
C PHE A 109 -13.62 -1.70 -11.62
N GLN A 110 -14.01 -2.46 -12.65
CA GLN A 110 -15.33 -2.37 -13.28
C GLN A 110 -16.45 -2.69 -12.28
N THR A 111 -16.26 -3.68 -11.42
CA THR A 111 -17.23 -3.99 -10.36
C THR A 111 -17.36 -2.80 -9.38
N TRP A 112 -16.27 -2.18 -8.99
CA TRP A 112 -16.29 -1.03 -8.11
C TRP A 112 -16.83 0.24 -8.78
N GLU A 113 -16.66 0.39 -10.08
CA GLU A 113 -17.29 1.46 -10.86
C GLU A 113 -18.83 1.31 -10.83
N VAL A 114 -19.35 0.11 -11.10
CA VAL A 114 -20.79 -0.18 -11.01
C VAL A 114 -21.34 0.11 -9.61
N TRP A 115 -20.55 -0.14 -8.57
CA TRP A 115 -20.94 0.17 -7.18
C TRP A 115 -20.74 1.65 -6.78
N GLY A 116 -20.26 2.48 -7.70
CA GLY A 116 -20.00 3.89 -7.44
C GLY A 116 -18.83 4.15 -6.49
N LEU A 117 -17.92 3.19 -6.33
CA LEU A 117 -16.72 3.33 -5.49
C LEU A 117 -15.53 3.89 -6.27
N LEU A 118 -15.48 3.65 -7.59
CA LEU A 118 -14.48 4.19 -8.52
C LEU A 118 -15.17 4.92 -9.67
N GLU A 119 -14.44 5.82 -10.28
CA GLU A 119 -14.77 6.47 -11.54
C GLU A 119 -13.52 6.55 -12.42
N LEU A 120 -13.69 6.39 -13.74
CA LEU A 120 -12.61 6.53 -14.70
C LEU A 120 -12.59 7.97 -15.24
N ILE A 121 -11.52 8.72 -14.92
CA ILE A 121 -11.31 10.09 -15.38
C ILE A 121 -9.93 10.18 -16.01
N GLU A 122 -9.86 10.64 -17.27
CA GLU A 122 -8.59 10.85 -17.99
C GLU A 122 -7.65 9.64 -17.93
N ASN A 123 -8.19 8.44 -18.12
CA ASN A 123 -7.47 7.16 -18.06
C ASN A 123 -6.95 6.78 -16.66
N GLN A 124 -7.35 7.48 -15.62
CA GLN A 124 -7.03 7.18 -14.23
C GLN A 124 -8.27 6.75 -13.45
N TRP A 125 -8.15 5.68 -12.71
CA TRP A 125 -9.18 5.26 -11.77
C TRP A 125 -9.10 6.09 -10.49
N ARG A 126 -10.17 6.81 -10.18
CA ARG A 126 -10.26 7.67 -8.99
C ARG A 126 -11.32 7.16 -8.03
N MET A 127 -10.96 7.12 -6.77
CA MET A 127 -11.91 6.78 -5.71
C MET A 127 -12.91 7.92 -5.50
N THR A 128 -14.19 7.60 -5.61
CA THR A 128 -15.31 8.50 -5.25
C THR A 128 -15.34 8.76 -3.74
N SER A 129 -16.26 9.59 -3.26
CA SER A 129 -16.45 9.79 -1.81
C SER A 129 -16.73 8.49 -1.06
N PRO A 130 -17.65 7.60 -1.50
CA PRO A 130 -17.81 6.27 -0.92
C PRO A 130 -16.55 5.40 -1.03
N GLY A 131 -15.87 5.41 -2.18
CA GLY A 131 -14.63 4.67 -2.37
C GLY A 131 -13.53 5.09 -1.40
N ARG A 132 -13.39 6.38 -1.11
CA ARG A 132 -12.45 6.89 -0.10
C ARG A 132 -12.77 6.43 1.32
N TYR A 133 -14.02 6.22 1.64
CA TYR A 133 -14.40 5.60 2.92
C TYR A 133 -13.88 4.16 3.02
N TRP A 134 -13.94 3.40 1.92
CA TRP A 134 -13.53 2.01 1.85
C TRP A 134 -12.08 1.80 1.39
N TYR A 135 -11.28 2.87 1.24
CA TYR A 135 -9.96 2.81 0.60
C TYR A 135 -9.03 1.74 1.17
N ARG A 136 -9.03 1.52 2.48
CA ARG A 136 -8.16 0.49 3.11
C ARG A 136 -8.53 -0.92 2.66
N THR A 137 -9.83 -1.22 2.61
CA THR A 137 -10.33 -2.51 2.13
C THR A 137 -10.03 -2.69 0.66
N MET A 138 -10.29 -1.67 -0.17
CA MET A 138 -10.02 -1.68 -1.60
C MET A 138 -8.52 -1.86 -1.87
N THR A 139 -7.66 -1.08 -1.23
CA THR A 139 -6.20 -1.21 -1.37
C THR A 139 -5.71 -2.60 -0.97
N ARG A 140 -6.22 -3.17 0.12
CA ARG A 140 -5.87 -4.54 0.53
C ARG A 140 -6.28 -5.59 -0.49
N LEU A 141 -7.44 -5.43 -1.13
CA LEU A 141 -7.89 -6.34 -2.20
C LEU A 141 -7.04 -6.22 -3.45
N ILE A 142 -6.65 -5.00 -3.85
CA ILE A 142 -5.69 -4.76 -4.93
C ILE A 142 -4.36 -5.46 -4.64
N LEU A 143 -3.81 -5.28 -3.45
CA LEU A 143 -2.54 -5.90 -3.06
C LEU A 143 -2.63 -7.43 -3.04
N ARG A 144 -3.74 -8.01 -2.58
CA ARG A 144 -3.96 -9.45 -2.63
C ARG A 144 -4.05 -9.98 -4.06
N ALA A 145 -4.75 -9.29 -4.95
CA ALA A 145 -4.82 -9.68 -6.36
C ALA A 145 -3.41 -9.64 -6.99
N ALA A 146 -2.63 -8.59 -6.69
CA ALA A 146 -1.25 -8.47 -7.15
C ALA A 146 -0.34 -9.58 -6.58
N ASP A 147 -0.55 -9.98 -5.33
CA ASP A 147 0.17 -11.08 -4.68
C ASP A 147 -0.05 -12.40 -5.45
N TYR A 148 -1.29 -12.71 -5.80
CA TYR A 148 -1.59 -13.87 -6.64
C TYR A 148 -0.93 -13.82 -8.01
N MET A 149 -0.83 -12.66 -8.62
CA MET A 149 -0.15 -12.49 -9.90
C MET A 149 1.35 -12.77 -9.78
N CYS A 150 1.99 -12.28 -8.72
CA CYS A 150 3.42 -12.35 -8.54
C CYS A 150 3.91 -13.72 -8.02
N PHE A 151 3.12 -14.37 -7.17
CA PHE A 151 3.53 -15.58 -6.43
C PHE A 151 2.63 -16.80 -6.68
N GLY A 152 1.52 -16.63 -7.40
CA GLY A 152 0.53 -17.69 -7.58
C GLY A 152 -0.43 -17.84 -6.40
N LEU A 153 -1.44 -18.68 -6.57
CA LEU A 153 -2.38 -19.00 -5.51
C LEU A 153 -1.69 -19.88 -4.45
N PRO A 154 -1.84 -19.59 -3.16
CA PRO A 154 -1.41 -20.50 -2.11
C PRO A 154 -2.07 -21.86 -2.31
N GLU A 155 -1.32 -22.97 -2.17
CA GLU A 155 -1.81 -24.34 -2.40
C GLU A 155 -3.07 -24.72 -1.61
N ASN A 156 -3.35 -24.02 -0.51
CA ASN A 156 -4.47 -24.25 0.40
C ASN A 156 -5.65 -23.28 0.25
N THR A 157 -5.66 -22.41 -0.77
CA THR A 157 -6.82 -21.50 -0.93
C THR A 157 -7.97 -22.24 -1.58
N LYS A 158 -8.89 -22.72 -0.77
CA LYS A 158 -10.17 -23.27 -1.24
C LYS A 158 -10.89 -22.16 -2.00
N LYS A 159 -11.45 -22.48 -3.18
CA LYS A 159 -12.23 -21.59 -4.08
C LYS A 159 -13.36 -20.79 -3.39
N ALA A 160 -13.70 -21.12 -2.14
CA ALA A 160 -14.76 -20.51 -1.37
C ALA A 160 -14.53 -19.04 -0.97
N ASP A 161 -13.28 -18.59 -0.85
CA ASP A 161 -13.00 -17.24 -0.34
C ASP A 161 -13.27 -16.11 -1.35
N TRP A 162 -13.25 -16.39 -2.65
CA TRP A 162 -13.51 -15.38 -3.67
C TRP A 162 -14.99 -15.04 -3.82
N HIS A 163 -15.88 -16.03 -3.71
CA HIS A 163 -17.32 -15.81 -3.78
C HIS A 163 -17.88 -15.06 -2.56
N GLY A 164 -17.28 -15.24 -1.39
CA GLY A 164 -17.65 -14.51 -0.19
C GLY A 164 -17.31 -13.00 -0.23
N MET A 165 -16.29 -12.61 -1.02
CA MET A 165 -15.88 -11.20 -1.15
C MET A 165 -16.72 -10.42 -2.18
N ILE A 166 -17.33 -11.10 -3.15
CA ILE A 166 -18.15 -10.47 -4.21
C ILE A 166 -19.61 -10.35 -3.77
N ASN A 167 -20.07 -11.16 -2.81
CA ASN A 167 -21.45 -11.20 -2.33
C ASN A 167 -21.70 -10.38 -1.05
N MET A 168 -20.98 -9.30 -0.81
CA MET A 168 -21.45 -8.32 0.18
C MET A 168 -22.64 -7.55 -0.42
N LYS A 169 -23.83 -8.08 -0.19
CA LYS A 169 -25.09 -7.36 -0.34
C LYS A 169 -25.27 -6.39 0.79
#